data_7e8a81d3c0f6551d2eef99fdeafb64aa
#
_entry.id   7e8a81d3c0f6551d2eef99fdeafb64aa
#
_cell.length_a   1.000
_cell.length_b   1.000
_cell.length_c   1.000
_cell.angle_alpha   90.00
_cell.angle_beta   90.00
_cell.angle_gamma   90.00
#
_symmetry.space_group_name_H-M   'P 1'
#
loop_
_entity.id
_entity.type
_entity.pdbx_description
1 polymer ?
#
loop_
_entity_poly.entity_id
_entity_poly.type
_entity_poly.pdbx_seq_one_letter_code
_entity_poly.pdbx_strand_id
1 'polypeptide(L)'
;MLEDLIQDEGFAKVMKNNIAQLIVYLFEKDKNFGILCNISDVDFSPELPEEILSQFHNMTLFFLAGYTFETARIEADNLVFEAGFGVDNFGSVVNVPLLSIVQIIIDEQPVLINLSKYKKKEDTDISDKVDKEGVENSMNMFLSNPENSKFIKK
;
A
#
# COMPACT_ATOMS: atom_id res chain seq x y z
N MET A 1 7.67 7.47 23.85
CA MET A 1 8.63 7.70 22.86
C MET A 1 8.41 6.95 21.55
N LEU A 2 8.30 5.66 21.61
CA LEU A 2 8.04 4.92 20.39
C LEU A 2 6.70 5.32 19.81
N GLU A 3 5.70 5.53 20.62
CA GLU A 3 4.41 5.89 20.14
C GLU A 3 4.41 7.19 19.37
N ASP A 4 5.22 8.14 19.81
CA ASP A 4 5.28 9.41 19.12
C ASP A 4 5.93 9.21 17.77
N LEU A 5 6.93 8.35 17.71
CA LEU A 5 7.64 8.11 16.48
C LEU A 5 6.72 7.41 15.47
N ILE A 6 5.94 6.46 15.93
CA ILE A 6 5.04 5.73 15.05
C ILE A 6 4.02 6.67 14.43
N GLN A 7 3.63 7.72 15.14
CA GLN A 7 2.65 8.66 14.62
C GLN A 7 3.29 9.79 13.81
N ASP A 8 4.58 9.87 13.81
CA ASP A 8 5.28 10.98 13.16
C ASP A 8 5.28 10.85 11.65
N GLU A 9 4.90 11.91 10.96
CA GLU A 9 4.84 11.88 9.51
C GLU A 9 6.22 11.76 8.89
N GLY A 10 7.22 12.33 9.53
CA GLY A 10 8.58 12.24 9.01
C GLY A 10 9.07 10.80 9.05
N PHE A 11 8.74 10.11 10.15
CA PHE A 11 9.13 8.72 10.27
C PHE A 11 8.41 7.89 9.22
N ALA A 12 7.12 8.19 8.98
CA ALA A 12 6.36 7.47 7.98
C ALA A 12 7.00 7.64 6.60
N LYS A 13 7.48 8.85 6.32
CA LYS A 13 8.10 9.11 5.04
C LYS A 13 9.38 8.31 4.88
N VAL A 14 10.17 8.22 5.96
CA VAL A 14 11.41 7.45 5.92
C VAL A 14 11.07 5.98 5.70
N MET A 15 10.06 5.46 6.39
CA MET A 15 9.70 4.06 6.24
C MET A 15 9.18 3.80 4.83
N LYS A 16 8.37 4.70 4.29
CA LYS A 16 7.84 4.51 2.96
C LYS A 16 8.97 4.46 1.95
N ASN A 17 9.94 5.35 2.08
CA ASN A 17 11.06 5.38 1.16
C ASN A 17 11.89 4.10 1.29
N ASN A 18 12.07 3.61 2.50
CA ASN A 18 12.84 2.40 2.70
C ASN A 18 12.13 1.19 2.08
N ILE A 19 10.81 1.13 2.23
CA ILE A 19 10.04 0.04 1.65
C ILE A 19 10.18 0.09 0.14
N ALA A 20 10.03 1.28 -0.45
CA ALA A 20 10.13 1.42 -1.89
C ALA A 20 11.51 1.04 -2.39
N GLN A 21 12.55 1.50 -1.70
CA GLN A 21 13.90 1.19 -2.12
C GLN A 21 14.19 -0.30 -2.07
N LEU A 22 13.72 -0.96 -1.03
CA LEU A 22 13.98 -2.38 -0.92
C LEU A 22 13.23 -3.14 -2.02
N ILE A 23 11.99 -2.76 -2.27
CA ILE A 23 11.21 -3.45 -3.29
C ILE A 23 11.86 -3.27 -4.67
N VAL A 24 12.30 -2.07 -4.99
CA VAL A 24 12.95 -1.83 -6.27
C VAL A 24 14.24 -2.65 -6.38
N TYR A 25 14.97 -2.74 -5.28
CA TYR A 25 16.18 -3.52 -5.26
C TYR A 25 15.87 -5.00 -5.52
N LEU A 26 14.79 -5.51 -4.93
CA LEU A 26 14.41 -6.90 -5.13
C LEU A 26 13.96 -7.14 -6.57
N PHE A 27 13.31 -6.17 -7.18
CA PHE A 27 12.92 -6.27 -8.57
C PHE A 27 14.20 -6.36 -9.42
N GLU A 28 15.17 -5.50 -9.16
CA GLU A 28 16.41 -5.49 -9.93
C GLU A 28 17.21 -6.78 -9.77
N LYS A 29 17.09 -7.40 -8.62
CA LYS A 29 17.82 -8.64 -8.38
C LYS A 29 17.00 -9.88 -8.72
N ASP A 30 15.79 -9.67 -9.23
CA ASP A 30 14.94 -10.77 -9.61
C ASP A 30 14.67 -11.68 -8.42
N LYS A 31 14.46 -11.10 -7.26
CA LYS A 31 14.22 -11.89 -6.06
C LYS A 31 12.75 -11.87 -5.68
N ASN A 32 12.15 -13.05 -5.55
CA ASN A 32 10.77 -13.14 -5.12
C ASN A 32 10.69 -12.75 -3.66
N PHE A 33 9.55 -12.23 -3.24
CA PHE A 33 9.38 -11.83 -1.85
C PHE A 33 7.90 -11.80 -1.49
N GLY A 34 7.64 -11.78 -0.20
CA GLY A 34 6.28 -11.67 0.29
C GLY A 34 6.09 -10.34 0.98
N ILE A 35 4.85 -9.87 1.03
CA ILE A 35 4.52 -8.69 1.78
C ILE A 35 3.37 -9.03 2.71
N LEU A 36 3.49 -8.60 3.95
CA LEU A 36 2.44 -8.81 4.94
C LEU A 36 1.78 -7.45 5.10
N CYS A 37 0.49 -7.37 4.85
CA CYS A 37 -0.18 -6.08 4.90
C CYS A 37 -1.60 -6.20 5.44
N ASN A 38 -2.19 -5.07 5.79
CA ASN A 38 -3.53 -5.05 6.32
C ASN A 38 -4.49 -5.08 5.14
N ILE A 39 -5.30 -6.12 5.05
CA ILE A 39 -6.17 -6.33 3.90
C ILE A 39 -7.15 -5.18 3.71
N SER A 40 -7.53 -4.50 4.77
CA SER A 40 -8.50 -3.43 4.64
C SER A 40 -7.94 -2.22 3.89
N ASP A 41 -6.62 -2.12 3.73
CA ASP A 41 -6.01 -1.02 3.03
C ASP A 41 -5.74 -1.36 1.57
N VAL A 42 -6.00 -2.59 1.16
CA VAL A 42 -5.67 -3.07 -0.17
C VAL A 42 -6.89 -2.93 -1.07
N ASP A 43 -6.68 -2.44 -2.27
CA ASP A 43 -7.77 -2.31 -3.23
C ASP A 43 -7.60 -3.32 -4.35
N PHE A 44 -8.71 -3.87 -4.81
CA PHE A 44 -8.70 -4.85 -5.88
C PHE A 44 -9.54 -4.31 -7.04
N SER A 45 -9.04 -4.42 -8.25
CA SER A 45 -9.74 -3.94 -9.43
C SER A 45 -9.68 -5.00 -10.51
N PRO A 46 -10.77 -5.66 -10.83
CA PRO A 46 -12.11 -5.51 -10.25
C PRO A 46 -12.16 -6.04 -8.83
N GLU A 47 -13.18 -5.64 -8.10
CA GLU A 47 -13.32 -6.06 -6.71
C GLU A 47 -13.49 -7.57 -6.66
N LEU A 48 -12.93 -8.17 -5.63
CA LEU A 48 -13.04 -9.61 -5.49
C LEU A 48 -14.42 -10.01 -5.01
N PRO A 49 -14.89 -11.18 -5.42
CA PRO A 49 -16.15 -11.67 -4.93
C PRO A 49 -16.11 -11.84 -3.43
N GLU A 50 -17.25 -11.66 -2.80
CA GLU A 50 -17.35 -11.77 -1.36
C GLU A 50 -16.80 -13.07 -0.83
N GLU A 51 -17.06 -14.16 -1.48
CA GLU A 51 -16.59 -15.42 -0.97
C GLU A 51 -15.07 -15.51 -0.99
N ILE A 52 -14.40 -14.76 -1.81
CA ILE A 52 -12.96 -14.77 -1.80
C ILE A 52 -12.47 -13.81 -0.73
N LEU A 53 -13.07 -12.61 -0.66
CA LEU A 53 -12.68 -11.63 0.32
C LEU A 53 -12.85 -12.16 1.74
N SER A 54 -13.89 -12.92 1.98
CA SER A 54 -14.16 -13.39 3.33
C SER A 54 -13.12 -14.39 3.83
N GLN A 55 -12.28 -14.89 2.95
CA GLN A 55 -11.27 -15.86 3.35
C GLN A 55 -9.97 -15.19 3.78
N PHE A 56 -9.81 -13.90 3.53
CA PHE A 56 -8.60 -13.23 3.93
C PHE A 56 -8.62 -12.89 5.41
N HIS A 57 -7.46 -12.94 6.02
CA HIS A 57 -7.33 -12.51 7.41
C HIS A 57 -6.99 -11.02 7.39
N ASN A 58 -7.13 -10.35 8.53
CA ASN A 58 -6.83 -8.94 8.61
C ASN A 58 -5.41 -8.66 8.14
N MET A 59 -4.47 -9.46 8.60
CA MET A 59 -3.10 -9.33 8.10
C MET A 59 -2.94 -10.43 7.07
N THR A 60 -2.68 -10.05 5.84
CA THR A 60 -2.62 -10.99 4.74
C THR A 60 -1.24 -10.96 4.10
N LEU A 61 -0.75 -12.14 3.74
CA LEU A 61 0.52 -12.27 3.09
C LEU A 61 0.28 -12.46 1.60
N PHE A 62 0.87 -11.59 0.78
CA PHE A 62 0.86 -11.77 -0.66
C PHE A 62 2.27 -12.14 -1.07
N PHE A 63 2.41 -13.18 -1.87
CA PHE A 63 3.72 -13.60 -2.30
C PHE A 63 3.92 -13.23 -3.74
N LEU A 64 4.93 -12.43 -4.02
CA LEU A 64 5.19 -11.96 -5.37
C LEU A 64 6.22 -12.87 -6.05
N ALA A 65 5.73 -13.70 -6.93
CA ALA A 65 6.55 -14.64 -7.66
C ALA A 65 5.85 -14.92 -8.99
N GLY A 66 6.58 -15.27 -10.01
CA GLY A 66 6.02 -15.59 -11.31
C GLY A 66 5.27 -14.41 -11.89
N TYR A 67 4.08 -14.63 -12.36
CA TYR A 67 3.29 -13.61 -13.02
C TYR A 67 3.05 -12.42 -12.11
N THR A 68 2.79 -12.69 -10.84
CA THR A 68 2.56 -11.62 -9.88
C THR A 68 3.80 -10.74 -9.76
N PHE A 69 4.96 -11.35 -9.74
CA PHE A 69 6.21 -10.61 -9.64
C PHE A 69 6.46 -9.85 -10.94
N GLU A 70 6.19 -10.48 -12.08
CA GLU A 70 6.43 -9.85 -13.36
C GLU A 70 5.56 -8.64 -13.61
N THR A 71 4.37 -8.62 -13.09
CA THR A 71 3.49 -7.49 -13.29
C THR A 71 3.65 -6.43 -12.22
N ALA A 72 4.45 -6.69 -11.20
CA ALA A 72 4.55 -5.79 -10.06
C ALA A 72 5.32 -4.53 -10.41
N ARG A 73 4.85 -3.40 -9.89
CA ARG A 73 5.51 -2.14 -10.09
C ARG A 73 5.10 -1.19 -8.98
N ILE A 74 5.85 -0.14 -8.82
CA ILE A 74 5.49 0.88 -7.84
C ILE A 74 4.93 2.07 -8.62
N GLU A 75 3.71 2.46 -8.29
CA GLU A 75 3.06 3.58 -8.92
C GLU A 75 2.63 4.54 -7.83
N ALA A 76 3.09 5.75 -7.86
CA ALA A 76 2.85 6.74 -6.83
C ALA A 76 3.37 6.12 -5.53
N ASP A 77 2.60 6.04 -4.51
CA ASP A 77 3.07 5.49 -3.25
C ASP A 77 2.49 4.10 -3.01
N ASN A 78 2.27 3.36 -4.08
CA ASN A 78 1.63 2.04 -3.96
C ASN A 78 2.40 0.97 -4.70
N LEU A 79 2.30 -0.25 -4.22
CA LEU A 79 2.81 -1.40 -4.92
C LEU A 79 1.60 -1.97 -5.67
N VAL A 80 1.72 -2.16 -6.97
CA VAL A 80 0.61 -2.61 -7.79
C VAL A 80 1.04 -3.86 -8.52
N PHE A 81 0.20 -4.87 -8.54
CA PHE A 81 0.51 -6.10 -9.26
C PHE A 81 -0.78 -6.80 -9.65
N GLU A 82 -0.69 -7.78 -10.54
CA GLU A 82 -1.86 -8.53 -10.98
C GLU A 82 -1.77 -9.92 -10.41
N ALA A 83 -2.87 -10.44 -9.95
CA ALA A 83 -2.90 -11.78 -9.36
C ALA A 83 -4.24 -12.44 -9.60
N GLY A 84 -4.25 -13.76 -9.55
CA GLY A 84 -5.50 -14.52 -9.66
C GLY A 84 -5.85 -15.09 -8.31
N PHE A 85 -7.13 -15.16 -8.02
CA PHE A 85 -7.60 -15.59 -6.70
C PHE A 85 -8.68 -16.67 -6.79
N GLY A 86 -8.65 -17.57 -5.85
CA GLY A 86 -9.71 -18.58 -5.74
C GLY A 86 -9.56 -19.68 -6.76
N VAL A 87 -10.47 -20.63 -6.70
CA VAL A 87 -10.40 -21.79 -7.56
C VAL A 87 -10.58 -21.43 -9.04
N ASP A 88 -11.29 -20.34 -9.31
CA ASP A 88 -11.50 -19.95 -10.68
C ASP A 88 -10.45 -18.96 -11.17
N ASN A 89 -9.43 -18.73 -10.37
CA ASN A 89 -8.35 -17.83 -10.74
C ASN A 89 -8.89 -16.46 -11.15
N PHE A 90 -9.70 -15.88 -10.31
CA PHE A 90 -10.31 -14.58 -10.58
C PHE A 90 -9.21 -13.52 -10.65
N GLY A 91 -9.03 -12.89 -11.79
CA GLY A 91 -7.94 -11.94 -11.98
C GLY A 91 -8.28 -10.55 -11.45
N SER A 92 -7.33 -9.93 -10.80
CA SER A 92 -7.53 -8.60 -10.26
C SER A 92 -6.20 -7.88 -10.22
N VAL A 93 -6.24 -6.55 -10.36
CA VAL A 93 -5.08 -5.73 -10.15
C VAL A 93 -5.12 -5.35 -8.68
N VAL A 94 -4.06 -5.62 -7.96
CA VAL A 94 -3.98 -5.40 -6.53
C VAL A 94 -3.18 -4.15 -6.28
N ASN A 95 -3.72 -3.25 -5.47
CA ASN A 95 -3.06 -1.99 -5.17
C ASN A 95 -2.83 -1.92 -3.67
N VAL A 96 -1.58 -1.90 -3.26
CA VAL A 96 -1.23 -1.92 -1.85
C VAL A 96 -0.45 -0.66 -1.50
N PRO A 97 -0.99 0.19 -0.62
CA PRO A 97 -0.24 1.37 -0.22
C PRO A 97 1.07 0.90 0.44
N LEU A 98 2.17 1.53 0.11
CA LEU A 98 3.45 1.08 0.63
C LEU A 98 3.47 1.08 2.16
N LEU A 99 2.88 2.07 2.78
CA LEU A 99 2.89 2.12 4.24
C LEU A 99 1.96 1.11 4.91
N SER A 100 1.10 0.44 4.14
CA SER A 100 0.28 -0.60 4.74
C SER A 100 1.04 -1.91 4.78
N ILE A 101 2.24 -1.97 4.18
CA ILE A 101 3.07 -3.15 4.23
C ILE A 101 3.77 -3.16 5.58
N VAL A 102 3.49 -4.15 6.37
CA VAL A 102 4.04 -4.26 7.71
C VAL A 102 5.38 -4.97 7.70
N GLN A 103 5.54 -5.93 6.83
CA GLN A 103 6.80 -6.66 6.71
C GLN A 103 7.05 -7.05 5.27
N ILE A 104 8.31 -7.07 4.88
CA ILE A 104 8.73 -7.67 3.63
C ILE A 104 9.49 -8.92 4.03
N ILE A 105 9.11 -10.04 3.44
CA ILE A 105 9.59 -11.36 3.88
C ILE A 105 10.25 -12.09 2.72
N ILE A 106 11.42 -12.67 2.97
CA ILE A 106 12.12 -13.47 1.99
C ILE A 106 12.52 -14.77 2.67
N ASP A 107 12.16 -15.90 2.07
CA ASP A 107 12.46 -17.21 2.62
C ASP A 107 12.00 -17.32 4.07
N GLU A 108 10.78 -16.83 4.29
CA GLU A 108 10.15 -16.92 5.61
C GLU A 108 10.81 -16.06 6.68
N GLN A 109 11.70 -15.17 6.27
CA GLN A 109 12.35 -14.29 7.24
C GLN A 109 11.98 -12.85 6.94
N PRO A 110 11.57 -12.09 7.91
CA PRO A 110 11.28 -10.69 7.66
C PRO A 110 12.60 -9.95 7.46
N VAL A 111 12.71 -9.25 6.36
CA VAL A 111 13.91 -8.47 6.05
C VAL A 111 13.65 -6.98 6.24
N LEU A 112 12.40 -6.59 6.43
CA LEU A 112 12.07 -5.21 6.75
C LEU A 112 10.79 -5.22 7.56
N ILE A 113 10.77 -4.45 8.64
CA ILE A 113 9.59 -4.33 9.49
C ILE A 113 9.23 -2.86 9.55
N ASN A 114 7.97 -2.54 9.26
CA ASN A 114 7.50 -1.17 9.26
C ASN A 114 6.59 -0.96 10.46
N LEU A 115 6.96 -0.06 11.34
CA LEU A 115 6.17 0.23 12.52
C LEU A 115 5.27 1.45 12.31
N SER A 116 5.44 2.13 11.20
CA SER A 116 4.62 3.29 10.92
C SER A 116 3.22 2.84 10.50
N LYS A 117 2.26 3.70 10.58
CA LYS A 117 0.90 3.34 10.22
C LYS A 117 0.44 4.08 9.00
N TYR A 118 -0.28 3.36 8.15
CA TYR A 118 -0.83 3.96 6.94
C TYR A 118 -2.14 4.66 7.32
N LYS A 119 -2.33 5.88 6.83
CA LYS A 119 -3.57 6.60 7.06
C LYS A 119 -4.16 6.96 5.72
N LYS A 120 -5.43 6.62 5.57
CA LYS A 120 -6.09 6.91 4.31
C LYS A 120 -6.47 8.37 4.24
N LYS A 121 -6.41 8.93 3.07
CA LYS A 121 -6.79 10.27 2.88
C LYS A 121 -8.20 10.56 3.28
N GLU A 122 -9.08 9.68 3.06
CA GLU A 122 -10.45 9.89 3.43
C GLU A 122 -10.59 10.17 4.90
N ASP A 123 -9.83 9.48 5.70
CA ASP A 123 -9.92 9.65 7.13
C ASP A 123 -9.50 11.07 7.47
N THR A 124 -8.51 11.56 6.81
CA THR A 124 -8.02 12.89 7.07
C THR A 124 -9.06 13.90 6.63
N ASP A 125 -9.66 13.68 5.51
CA ASP A 125 -10.68 14.59 5.03
C ASP A 125 -11.82 14.70 6.01
N ILE A 126 -12.24 13.61 6.52
CA ILE A 126 -13.32 13.61 7.45
C ILE A 126 -12.99 14.44 8.65
N SER A 127 -11.82 14.32 9.15
CA SER A 127 -11.48 15.04 10.34
C SER A 127 -11.39 16.53 10.04
N ASP A 128 -11.07 16.85 8.83
CA ASP A 128 -10.96 18.24 8.54
C ASP A 128 -12.20 18.85 8.05
N LYS A 129 -13.19 18.10 7.88
CA LYS A 129 -14.37 18.56 7.40
C LYS A 129 -14.69 19.82 7.94
N VAL A 130 -14.45 19.99 9.07
CA VAL A 130 -14.72 21.12 9.67
C VAL A 130 -14.20 22.30 9.11
N ASP A 131 -13.10 22.46 8.96
CA ASP A 131 -12.61 23.67 8.50
C ASP A 131 -12.09 23.57 7.23
N LYS A 132 -12.51 22.85 6.63
CA LYS A 132 -12.05 22.62 5.52
C LYS A 132 -12.18 23.51 4.50
N GLU A 133 -12.89 24.34 4.49
CA GLU A 133 -13.03 25.15 3.46
C GLU A 133 -11.78 25.53 2.84
N GLY A 134 -10.95 26.24 3.40
CA GLY A 134 -9.74 26.63 2.81
C GLY A 134 -8.83 25.47 2.60
N VAL A 135 -8.67 24.74 3.62
CA VAL A 135 -7.79 23.62 3.56
C VAL A 135 -8.27 22.66 2.55
N GLU A 136 -9.53 22.40 2.57
CA GLU A 136 -10.07 21.49 1.68
C GLU A 136 -9.89 21.93 0.31
N ASN A 137 -10.06 23.14 0.00
CA ASN A 137 -9.88 23.60 -1.32
C ASN A 137 -8.45 23.44 -1.74
N SER A 138 -7.54 23.76 -0.92
CA SER A 138 -6.17 23.62 -1.25
C SER A 138 -5.86 22.18 -1.53
N MET A 139 -6.31 21.34 -0.67
CA MET A 139 -6.07 19.97 -0.84
C MET A 139 -6.70 19.46 -2.07
N ASN A 140 -7.90 19.80 -2.31
CA ASN A 140 -8.58 19.33 -3.47
C ASN A 140 -7.94 19.81 -4.72
N MET A 141 -7.49 21.02 -4.72
CA MET A 141 -6.87 21.51 -5.87
C MET A 141 -5.65 20.74 -6.09
N PHE A 142 -4.91 20.47 -5.05
CA PHE A 142 -3.69 19.77 -5.14
C PHE A 142 -3.94 18.35 -5.59
N LEU A 143 -4.87 17.69 -5.01
CA LEU A 143 -5.14 16.32 -5.33
C LEU A 143 -5.87 16.10 -6.62
N SER A 144 -6.72 17.00 -6.98
CA SER A 144 -7.47 16.79 -8.18
C SER A 144 -6.68 17.21 -9.39
N ASN A 145 -5.63 17.90 -9.20
CA ASN A 145 -4.84 18.29 -10.31
C ASN A 145 -4.15 17.03 -10.69
N PRO A 146 -4.33 16.56 -11.85
CA PRO A 146 -3.79 15.29 -12.25
C PRO A 146 -2.36 15.08 -11.92
N GLU A 147 -1.60 16.06 -11.96
CA GLU A 147 -0.27 15.83 -11.70
C GLU A 147 -0.07 15.82 -10.30
N ASN A 148 -0.95 16.32 -9.50
CA ASN A 148 -0.70 16.33 -8.12
C ASN A 148 -1.38 15.27 -7.43
N SER A 149 -2.42 14.81 -8.02
CA SER A 149 -3.15 13.82 -7.32
C SER A 149 -2.24 12.73 -7.03
N LYS A 150 -1.16 12.92 -7.48
CA LYS A 150 -0.28 11.96 -7.21
C LYS A 150 0.54 12.44 -6.17
N PHE A 151 0.43 13.46 -5.68
CA PHE A 151 1.19 13.83 -4.64
C PHE A 151 0.49 14.18 -3.61
N ILE A 152 -0.05 14.15 -3.73
CA ILE A 152 -0.58 14.22 -2.98
C ILE A 152 -0.82 13.35 -2.97
N LYS A 153 -0.88 13.19 -3.31
CA LYS A 153 -1.08 12.75 -3.62
C LYS A 153 -0.77 12.27 -3.83
N LYS A 154 -0.95 12.21 -3.72
CA LYS A 154 -0.81 12.05 -4.07
C LYS A 154 -0.58 11.80 -4.00
#